data_2713c11a755d4c82b16d9cc74f05449a
#
_entry.id   2713c11a755d4c82b16d9cc74f05449a
#
_cell.length_a   1.000
_cell.length_b   1.000
_cell.length_c   1.000
_cell.angle_alpha   90.00
_cell.angle_beta   90.00
_cell.angle_gamma   90.00
#
_symmetry.space_group_name_H-M   'P 1'
#
loop_
_entity.id
_entity.type
_entity.pdbx_description
1 polymer ?
#
loop_
_entity_poly.entity_id
_entity_poly.type
_entity_poly.pdbx_seq_one_letter_code
_entity_poly.pdbx_strand_id
1 'polypeptide(L)'
;MIVHEQLSFQDALSLATKRIFETKGRSRRSEFWWAMLVAYFISNFLPLFWLVTIPISIRRLHDTGRSGWWMFFPVVTTIIIVSMCVSDVLSFMTMDDFEDTITPFVVFGKYIFFCGIVSVYQIVMIIFFCQDSAEGENRYGASPKYEEEPPCVPPEERKE
;
A
#
# COMPACT_ATOMS: atom_id res chain seq x y z
N MET A 1 -16.56 -21.21 -11.73
CA MET A 1 -15.55 -20.17 -11.37
C MET A 1 -14.20 -20.87 -11.24
N ILE A 2 -13.25 -20.50 -12.07
CA ILE A 2 -11.89 -21.08 -12.10
C ILE A 2 -11.00 -20.24 -11.20
N VAL A 3 -10.26 -20.89 -10.30
CA VAL A 3 -9.30 -20.22 -9.41
C VAL A 3 -7.89 -20.40 -9.99
N HIS A 4 -7.24 -19.30 -10.34
CA HIS A 4 -5.85 -19.35 -10.79
C HIS A 4 -4.90 -19.71 -9.66
N GLU A 5 -3.90 -20.54 -9.94
CA GLU A 5 -2.83 -20.89 -8.98
C GLU A 5 -2.06 -19.65 -8.51
N GLN A 6 -1.39 -19.78 -7.36
CA GLN A 6 -0.55 -18.72 -6.85
C GLN A 6 0.62 -18.43 -7.79
N LEU A 7 0.93 -17.16 -7.99
CA LEU A 7 2.08 -16.77 -8.80
C LEU A 7 3.38 -17.21 -8.15
N SER A 8 4.28 -17.76 -8.99
CA SER A 8 5.66 -17.99 -8.56
C SER A 8 6.34 -16.64 -8.25
N PHE A 9 7.45 -16.68 -7.51
CA PHE A 9 8.25 -15.48 -7.23
C PHE A 9 8.66 -14.74 -8.51
N GLN A 10 9.13 -15.48 -9.52
CA GLN A 10 9.59 -14.89 -10.78
C GLN A 10 8.46 -14.23 -11.56
N ASP A 11 7.30 -14.89 -11.65
CA ASP A 11 6.13 -14.35 -12.36
C ASP A 11 5.57 -13.13 -11.63
N ALA A 12 5.47 -13.20 -10.30
CA ALA A 12 5.01 -12.07 -9.49
C ALA A 12 5.91 -10.83 -9.67
N LEU A 13 7.23 -11.04 -9.66
CA LEU A 13 8.18 -9.94 -9.82
C LEU A 13 8.17 -9.39 -11.26
N SER A 14 8.03 -10.25 -12.27
CA SER A 14 7.94 -9.82 -13.66
C SER A 14 6.69 -8.98 -13.93
N LEU A 15 5.55 -9.37 -13.36
CA LEU A 15 4.30 -8.60 -13.44
C LEU A 15 4.41 -7.27 -12.72
N ALA A 16 4.97 -7.26 -11.51
CA ALA A 16 5.16 -6.05 -10.73
C ALA A 16 6.07 -5.05 -11.45
N THR A 17 7.18 -5.52 -12.05
CA THR A 17 8.11 -4.66 -12.79
C THR A 17 7.53 -4.12 -14.09
N LYS A 18 6.79 -4.94 -14.85
CA LYS A 18 6.13 -4.50 -16.08
C LYS A 18 5.09 -3.40 -15.82
N ARG A 19 4.47 -3.43 -14.65
CA ARG A 19 3.38 -2.52 -14.26
C ARG A 19 3.76 -1.58 -13.12
N ILE A 20 5.04 -1.23 -13.02
CA ILE A 20 5.62 -0.52 -11.88
C ILE A 20 5.01 0.88 -11.65
N PHE A 21 4.58 1.56 -12.71
CA PHE A 21 3.95 2.87 -12.63
C PHE A 21 2.43 2.85 -12.87
N GLU A 22 1.85 1.67 -13.11
CA GLU A 22 0.42 1.55 -13.28
C GLU A 22 -0.33 1.58 -11.97
N THR A 23 -1.27 2.51 -11.84
CA THR A 23 -2.21 2.58 -10.70
C THR A 23 -3.57 1.98 -11.02
N LYS A 24 -3.85 1.70 -12.30
CA LYS A 24 -5.12 1.12 -12.76
C LYS A 24 -5.11 -0.41 -12.64
N GLY A 25 -6.31 -0.99 -12.50
CA GLY A 25 -6.49 -2.43 -12.41
C GLY A 25 -6.31 -2.97 -10.99
N ARG A 26 -6.11 -4.28 -10.88
CA ARG A 26 -6.08 -5.06 -9.64
C ARG A 26 -4.77 -5.83 -9.54
N SER A 27 -4.32 -6.14 -8.32
CA SER A 27 -3.10 -6.91 -8.04
C SER A 27 -3.39 -7.99 -7.00
N ARG A 28 -2.92 -9.21 -7.27
CA ARG A 28 -3.06 -10.37 -6.37
C ARG A 28 -2.19 -10.23 -5.13
N ARG A 29 -2.54 -10.95 -4.05
CA ARG A 29 -1.73 -11.00 -2.82
C ARG A 29 -0.29 -11.43 -3.07
N SER A 30 -0.08 -12.48 -3.86
CA SER A 30 1.28 -12.98 -4.17
C SER A 30 2.11 -11.95 -4.93
N GLU A 31 1.55 -11.27 -5.95
CA GLU A 31 2.22 -10.18 -6.67
C GLU A 31 2.62 -9.06 -5.71
N PHE A 32 1.69 -8.63 -4.86
CA PHE A 32 1.90 -7.54 -3.89
C PHE A 32 3.00 -7.87 -2.89
N TRP A 33 2.91 -9.02 -2.20
CA TRP A 33 3.84 -9.34 -1.12
C TRP A 33 5.26 -9.61 -1.62
N TRP A 34 5.43 -10.28 -2.76
CA TRP A 34 6.76 -10.48 -3.35
C TRP A 34 7.40 -9.15 -3.79
N ALA A 35 6.62 -8.27 -4.40
CA ALA A 35 7.11 -6.95 -4.78
C ALA A 35 7.47 -6.09 -3.56
N MET A 36 6.66 -6.13 -2.49
CA MET A 36 6.94 -5.42 -1.24
C MET A 36 8.20 -5.94 -0.55
N LEU A 37 8.43 -7.25 -0.56
CA LEU A 37 9.64 -7.85 0.00
C LEU A 37 10.90 -7.33 -0.73
N VAL A 38 10.89 -7.38 -2.06
CA VAL A 38 12.01 -6.87 -2.86
C VAL A 38 12.20 -5.37 -2.67
N ALA A 39 11.12 -4.60 -2.68
CA ALA A 39 11.16 -3.16 -2.46
C ALA A 39 11.72 -2.82 -1.07
N TYR A 40 11.38 -3.56 -0.04
CA TYR A 40 11.92 -3.39 1.30
C TYR A 40 13.46 -3.53 1.32
N PHE A 41 13.99 -4.59 0.71
CA PHE A 41 15.45 -4.78 0.65
C PHE A 41 16.15 -3.66 -0.14
N ILE A 42 15.61 -3.28 -1.30
CA ILE A 42 16.21 -2.21 -2.12
C ILE A 42 16.12 -0.85 -1.41
N SER A 43 15.04 -0.56 -0.71
CA SER A 43 14.82 0.71 -0.01
C SER A 43 15.84 0.96 1.12
N ASN A 44 16.49 -0.07 1.66
CA ASN A 44 17.58 0.09 2.62
C ASN A 44 18.82 0.74 2.00
N PHE A 45 19.02 0.58 0.69
CA PHE A 45 20.16 1.18 -0.05
C PHE A 45 19.73 2.43 -0.82
N LEU A 46 18.48 2.45 -1.32
CA LEU A 46 17.88 3.52 -2.12
C LEU A 46 16.55 3.94 -1.51
N PRO A 47 16.53 4.84 -0.51
CA PRO A 47 15.30 5.20 0.22
C PRO A 47 14.15 5.67 -0.67
N LEU A 48 14.43 6.38 -1.77
CA LEU A 48 13.41 6.82 -2.72
C LEU A 48 12.72 5.66 -3.47
N PHE A 49 13.31 4.47 -3.47
CA PHE A 49 12.71 3.28 -4.10
C PHE A 49 11.38 2.88 -3.45
N TRP A 50 11.14 3.30 -2.21
CA TRP A 50 9.85 3.12 -1.54
C TRP A 50 8.67 3.70 -2.32
N LEU A 51 8.86 4.78 -3.09
CA LEU A 51 7.81 5.39 -3.91
C LEU A 51 7.25 4.44 -4.97
N VAL A 52 8.05 3.49 -5.42
CA VAL A 52 7.65 2.46 -6.40
C VAL A 52 6.59 1.51 -5.82
N THR A 53 6.48 1.41 -4.51
CA THR A 53 5.46 0.57 -3.86
C THR A 53 4.06 1.20 -3.88
N ILE A 54 3.93 2.50 -4.15
CA ILE A 54 2.65 3.21 -4.13
C ILE A 54 1.68 2.66 -5.20
N PRO A 55 2.07 2.55 -6.49
CA PRO A 55 1.17 2.02 -7.52
C PRO A 55 0.68 0.60 -7.24
N ILE A 56 1.56 -0.30 -6.80
CA ILE A 56 1.15 -1.68 -6.50
C ILE A 56 0.24 -1.74 -5.27
N SER A 57 0.45 -0.89 -4.27
CA SER A 57 -0.43 -0.78 -3.09
C SER A 57 -1.82 -0.27 -3.47
N ILE A 58 -1.91 0.71 -4.37
CA ILE A 58 -3.18 1.19 -4.92
C ILE A 58 -3.91 0.06 -5.64
N ARG A 59 -3.23 -0.68 -6.54
CA ARG A 59 -3.83 -1.83 -7.24
C ARG A 59 -4.30 -2.92 -6.28
N ARG A 60 -3.58 -3.10 -5.18
CA ARG A 60 -3.98 -4.06 -4.14
C ARG A 60 -5.22 -3.62 -3.39
N LEU A 61 -5.38 -2.33 -3.08
CA LEU A 61 -6.62 -1.77 -2.54
C LEU A 61 -7.78 -1.93 -3.51
N HIS A 62 -7.56 -1.69 -4.79
CA HIS A 62 -8.54 -1.90 -5.84
C HIS A 62 -9.01 -3.36 -5.92
N ASP A 63 -8.11 -4.31 -5.69
CA ASP A 63 -8.42 -5.75 -5.70
C ASP A 63 -9.41 -6.15 -4.58
N THR A 64 -9.36 -5.47 -3.45
CA THR A 64 -10.31 -5.63 -2.35
C THR A 64 -11.52 -4.67 -2.44
N GLY A 65 -11.72 -4.01 -3.59
CA GLY A 65 -12.83 -3.07 -3.82
C GLY A 65 -12.67 -1.70 -3.15
N ARG A 66 -11.51 -1.42 -2.55
CA ARG A 66 -11.25 -0.15 -1.85
C ARG A 66 -10.63 0.88 -2.77
N SER A 67 -10.82 2.16 -2.40
CA SER A 67 -10.23 3.27 -3.13
C SER A 67 -8.74 3.41 -2.85
N GLY A 68 -7.96 3.78 -3.87
CA GLY A 68 -6.55 4.13 -3.74
C GLY A 68 -6.29 5.37 -2.87
N TRP A 69 -7.33 6.16 -2.53
CA TRP A 69 -7.23 7.31 -1.64
C TRP A 69 -6.67 6.97 -0.26
N TRP A 70 -6.82 5.75 0.19
CA TRP A 70 -6.19 5.26 1.41
C TRP A 70 -4.67 5.46 1.43
N MET A 71 -4.00 5.49 0.28
CA MET A 71 -2.55 5.73 0.19
C MET A 71 -2.15 7.21 0.41
N PHE A 72 -3.11 8.15 0.40
CA PHE A 72 -2.81 9.55 0.70
C PHE A 72 -2.59 9.81 2.19
N PHE A 73 -3.22 9.04 3.06
CA PHE A 73 -3.08 9.22 4.51
C PHE A 73 -1.61 9.13 4.97
N PRO A 74 -0.80 8.10 4.61
CA PRO A 74 0.60 8.06 5.01
C PRO A 74 1.43 9.20 4.42
N VAL A 75 1.11 9.68 3.23
CA VAL A 75 1.79 10.84 2.64
C VAL A 75 1.52 12.09 3.47
N VAL A 76 0.25 12.37 3.77
CA VAL A 76 -0.14 13.53 4.58
C VAL A 76 0.45 13.47 5.98
N THR A 77 0.36 12.32 6.65
CA THR A 77 0.93 12.15 8.00
C THR A 77 2.45 12.30 8.02
N THR A 78 3.15 11.83 6.98
CA THR A 78 4.59 12.03 6.84
C THR A 78 4.94 13.51 6.72
N ILE A 79 4.22 14.27 5.89
CA ILE A 79 4.42 15.73 5.74
C ILE A 79 4.21 16.43 7.08
N ILE A 80 3.16 16.08 7.82
CA ILE A 80 2.87 16.66 9.14
C ILE A 80 4.01 16.36 10.12
N ILE A 81 4.46 15.11 10.22
CA ILE A 81 5.54 14.71 11.13
C ILE A 81 6.84 15.42 10.78
N VAL A 82 7.21 15.49 9.50
CA VAL A 82 8.42 16.20 9.05
C VAL A 82 8.33 17.70 9.37
N SER A 83 7.18 18.33 9.12
CA SER A 83 6.93 19.73 9.47
C SER A 83 7.07 19.99 10.98
N MET A 84 6.54 19.08 11.81
CA MET A 84 6.68 19.18 13.26
C MET A 84 8.15 19.01 13.70
N CYS A 85 8.88 18.04 13.13
CA CYS A 85 10.30 17.85 13.41
C CYS A 85 11.13 19.11 13.07
N VAL A 86 10.89 19.70 11.88
CA VAL A 86 11.58 20.92 11.46
C VAL A 86 11.27 22.06 12.40
N SER A 87 10.00 22.26 12.79
CA SER A 87 9.60 23.28 13.74
C SER A 87 10.28 23.11 15.11
N ASP A 88 10.33 21.86 15.62
CA ASP A 88 10.96 21.61 16.92
C ASP A 88 12.49 21.83 16.88
N VAL A 89 13.14 21.44 15.78
CA VAL A 89 14.59 21.70 15.59
C VAL A 89 14.88 23.19 15.51
N LEU A 90 14.07 23.97 14.77
CA LEU A 90 14.21 25.41 14.69
C LEU A 90 14.00 26.08 16.05
N SER A 91 12.96 25.66 16.80
CA SER A 91 12.71 26.16 18.14
C SER A 91 13.88 25.88 19.08
N PHE A 92 14.44 24.67 19.03
CA PHE A 92 15.61 24.30 19.82
C PHE A 92 16.84 25.15 19.48
N MET A 93 17.05 25.51 18.21
CA MET A 93 18.17 26.35 17.78
C MET A 93 18.03 27.83 18.18
N THR A 94 16.80 28.28 18.47
CA THR A 94 16.50 29.67 18.83
C THR A 94 16.31 29.89 20.32
N MET A 95 16.34 28.84 21.16
CA MET A 95 16.23 28.95 22.61
C MET A 95 17.56 29.40 23.22
N ASP A 96 17.59 30.61 23.83
CA ASP A 96 18.72 31.16 24.53
C ASP A 96 18.85 30.62 25.99
N ASP A 97 17.76 30.07 26.57
CA ASP A 97 17.74 29.58 27.95
C ASP A 97 17.16 28.15 28.06
N PHE A 98 17.93 27.26 28.68
CA PHE A 98 17.63 25.84 28.90
C PHE A 98 16.68 25.59 30.10
N GLU A 99 15.91 26.61 30.53
CA GLU A 99 15.17 26.53 31.80
C GLU A 99 13.81 25.84 31.78
N ASP A 100 13.28 25.50 30.59
CA ASP A 100 11.97 24.81 30.50
C ASP A 100 12.09 23.26 30.47
N THR A 101 12.19 22.66 31.67
CA THR A 101 12.17 21.19 31.87
C THR A 101 10.90 20.52 31.32
N ILE A 102 9.82 21.28 31.10
CA ILE A 102 8.53 20.78 30.59
C ILE A 102 8.53 20.56 29.08
N THR A 103 9.29 21.38 28.35
CA THR A 103 9.32 21.35 26.87
C THR A 103 9.66 19.97 26.30
N PRO A 104 10.71 19.23 26.75
CA PRO A 104 11.04 17.93 26.21
C PRO A 104 9.94 16.88 26.45
N PHE A 105 9.22 16.93 27.55
CA PHE A 105 8.10 16.01 27.84
C PHE A 105 6.91 16.25 26.92
N VAL A 106 6.59 17.51 26.63
CA VAL A 106 5.51 17.89 25.72
C VAL A 106 5.85 17.46 24.29
N VAL A 107 7.09 17.69 23.86
CA VAL A 107 7.58 17.26 22.55
C VAL A 107 7.51 15.74 22.41
N PHE A 108 8.01 15.00 23.41
CA PHE A 108 7.98 13.53 23.41
C PHE A 108 6.54 12.97 23.40
N GLY A 109 5.65 13.54 24.23
CA GLY A 109 4.24 13.18 24.29
C GLY A 109 3.53 13.35 22.93
N LYS A 110 3.82 14.47 22.25
CA LYS A 110 3.31 14.78 20.91
C LYS A 110 3.70 13.69 19.90
N TYR A 111 4.97 13.28 19.87
CA TYR A 111 5.43 12.24 18.95
C TYR A 111 4.85 10.87 19.27
N ILE A 112 4.74 10.49 20.54
CA ILE A 112 4.08 9.22 20.95
C ILE A 112 2.62 9.20 20.46
N PHE A 113 1.89 10.30 20.62
CA PHE A 113 0.51 10.39 20.17
C PHE A 113 0.38 10.20 18.66
N PHE A 114 1.21 10.90 17.87
CA PHE A 114 1.22 10.72 16.41
C PHE A 114 1.66 9.32 15.97
N CYS A 115 2.69 8.75 16.60
CA CYS A 115 3.10 7.38 16.34
C CYS A 115 1.97 6.38 16.62
N GLY A 116 1.18 6.60 17.68
CA GLY A 116 -0.01 5.80 17.97
C GLY A 116 -1.03 5.82 16.83
N ILE A 117 -1.38 7.01 16.33
CA ILE A 117 -2.31 7.16 15.20
C ILE A 117 -1.79 6.44 13.94
N VAL A 118 -0.51 6.67 13.61
CA VAL A 118 0.12 6.03 12.45
C VAL A 118 0.15 4.52 12.60
N SER A 119 0.43 4.00 13.80
CA SER A 119 0.46 2.56 14.05
C SER A 119 -0.92 1.91 13.86
N VAL A 120 -1.98 2.54 14.34
CA VAL A 120 -3.36 2.05 14.12
C VAL A 120 -3.68 2.03 12.62
N TYR A 121 -3.35 3.10 11.90
CA TYR A 121 -3.53 3.14 10.46
C TYR A 121 -2.76 2.03 9.74
N GLN A 122 -1.50 1.78 10.10
CA GLN A 122 -0.68 0.73 9.50
C GLN A 122 -1.29 -0.67 9.73
N ILE A 123 -1.83 -0.93 10.92
CA ILE A 123 -2.53 -2.17 11.21
C ILE A 123 -3.74 -2.34 10.28
N VAL A 124 -4.55 -1.29 10.12
CA VAL A 124 -5.71 -1.32 9.21
C VAL A 124 -5.27 -1.59 7.77
N MET A 125 -4.20 -0.96 7.30
CA MET A 125 -3.67 -1.19 5.94
C MET A 125 -3.14 -2.61 5.76
N ILE A 126 -2.45 -3.17 6.75
CA ILE A 126 -2.00 -4.57 6.72
C ILE A 126 -3.20 -5.50 6.60
N ILE A 127 -4.26 -5.28 7.38
CA ILE A 127 -5.50 -6.06 7.30
C ILE A 127 -6.06 -6.00 5.87
N PHE A 128 -6.13 -4.82 5.25
CA PHE A 128 -6.61 -4.66 3.86
C PHE A 128 -5.75 -5.40 2.85
N PHE A 129 -4.44 -5.36 3.00
CA PHE A 129 -3.51 -6.06 2.12
C PHE A 129 -3.52 -7.58 2.31
N CYS A 130 -3.87 -8.07 3.49
CA CYS A 130 -4.00 -9.50 3.78
C CYS A 130 -5.34 -10.10 3.35
N GLN A 131 -6.39 -9.29 3.14
CA GLN A 131 -7.70 -9.79 2.67
C GLN A 131 -7.57 -10.51 1.33
N ASP A 132 -8.47 -11.43 1.04
CA ASP A 132 -8.47 -12.10 -0.26
C ASP A 132 -8.99 -11.17 -1.37
N SER A 133 -8.71 -11.52 -2.62
CA SER A 133 -9.23 -10.81 -3.79
C SER A 133 -10.76 -10.89 -3.79
N ALA A 134 -11.42 -9.78 -4.11
CA ALA A 134 -12.87 -9.79 -4.31
C ALA A 134 -13.23 -10.70 -5.50
N GLU A 135 -14.23 -11.53 -5.31
CA GLU A 135 -14.76 -12.41 -6.36
C GLU A 135 -15.43 -11.57 -7.46
N GLY A 136 -15.33 -12.04 -8.71
CA GLY A 136 -15.93 -11.38 -9.86
C GLY A 136 -15.32 -10.06 -10.26
N GLU A 137 -15.99 -9.37 -11.18
CA GLU A 137 -15.61 -8.05 -11.65
C GLU A 137 -16.04 -6.97 -10.66
N ASN A 138 -15.19 -6.00 -10.44
CA ASN A 138 -15.49 -4.80 -9.66
C ASN A 138 -15.23 -3.53 -10.48
N ARG A 139 -15.50 -2.34 -9.92
CA ARG A 139 -15.28 -1.05 -10.58
C ARG A 139 -13.86 -0.81 -11.12
N TYR A 140 -12.90 -1.65 -10.77
CA TYR A 140 -11.49 -1.58 -11.19
C TYR A 140 -11.11 -2.65 -12.19
N GLY A 141 -12.04 -3.54 -12.56
CA GLY A 141 -11.89 -4.58 -13.57
C GLY A 141 -12.08 -5.99 -13.03
N ALA A 142 -11.84 -6.96 -13.91
CA ALA A 142 -11.96 -8.39 -13.61
C ALA A 142 -11.01 -8.83 -12.50
N SER A 143 -11.38 -9.90 -11.78
CA SER A 143 -10.55 -10.44 -10.72
C SER A 143 -9.28 -11.09 -11.29
N PRO A 144 -8.10 -10.75 -10.78
CA PRO A 144 -6.87 -11.41 -11.24
C PRO A 144 -6.73 -12.83 -10.69
N LYS A 145 -7.53 -13.23 -9.71
CA LYS A 145 -7.51 -14.54 -9.06
C LYS A 145 -8.62 -15.47 -9.55
N TYR A 146 -9.80 -14.90 -9.82
CA TYR A 146 -11.00 -15.63 -10.19
C TYR A 146 -11.39 -15.32 -11.63
N GLU A 147 -11.54 -16.35 -12.45
CA GLU A 147 -12.04 -16.24 -13.82
C GLU A 147 -13.49 -16.74 -13.86
N GLU A 148 -14.39 -15.97 -14.44
CA GLU A 148 -15.76 -16.40 -14.65
C GLU A 148 -15.76 -17.48 -15.74
N GLU A 149 -16.45 -18.59 -15.48
CA GLU A 149 -16.67 -19.59 -16.50
C GLU A 149 -17.47 -18.96 -17.65
N PRO A 150 -17.05 -19.18 -18.91
CA PRO A 150 -17.86 -18.74 -20.02
C PRO A 150 -19.27 -19.32 -19.88
N PRO A 151 -20.31 -18.56 -20.22
CA PRO A 151 -21.68 -19.07 -20.15
C PRO A 151 -21.75 -20.38 -20.94
N CYS A 152 -22.36 -21.41 -20.36
CA CYS A 152 -22.60 -22.69 -21.02
C CYS A 152 -23.40 -22.43 -22.31
N VAL A 153 -22.71 -22.36 -23.44
CA VAL A 153 -23.38 -22.30 -24.75
C VAL A 153 -24.00 -23.68 -24.99
N PRO A 154 -25.33 -23.78 -25.11
CA PRO A 154 -25.98 -25.05 -25.39
C PRO A 154 -25.39 -25.63 -26.67
N PRO A 155 -25.29 -26.99 -26.78
CA PRO A 155 -24.66 -27.64 -27.92
C PRO A 155 -25.28 -27.29 -29.30
N GLU A 156 -26.48 -26.76 -29.31
CA GLU A 156 -27.24 -26.43 -30.53
C GLU A 156 -26.77 -25.17 -31.25
N GLU A 157 -25.99 -24.28 -30.60
CA GLU A 157 -25.49 -23.06 -31.26
C GLU A 157 -24.10 -23.17 -31.86
N ARG A 158 -23.46 -24.33 -31.78
CA ARG A 158 -22.25 -24.60 -32.52
C ARG A 158 -22.60 -24.95 -33.99
N LYS A 159 -23.08 -23.96 -34.72
CA LYS A 159 -23.18 -24.09 -36.18
C LYS A 159 -21.78 -24.02 -36.77
N GLU A 160 -21.48 -25.07 -37.54
CA GLU A 160 -20.33 -25.29 -38.41
C GLU A 160 -19.96 -24.09 -39.27
#